data_75ead0c3d570bf0ab547d3e3d14ec639
#
_entry.id   75ead0c3d570bf0ab547d3e3d14ec639
#
_cell.length_a   1.000
_cell.length_b   1.000
_cell.length_c   1.000
_cell.angle_alpha   90.00
_cell.angle_beta   90.00
_cell.angle_gamma   90.00
#
_symmetry.space_group_name_H-M   'P 1'
#
loop_
_entity.id
_entity.type
_entity.pdbx_description
1 polymer ?
#
loop_
_entity_poly.entity_id
_entity_poly.type
_entity_poly.pdbx_seq_one_letter_code
_entity_poly.pdbx_strand_id
1 'polypeptide(L)'
;IVNYKDALPHQIIKKQKTNNIGYDGNIINYGRLKYLSKNLKNHNLINIKDNLVDQIWINRPKKKRTKPFFLNKKQTGQDAKSKVQKVLFYLAKMKSDRYLITATDSICWLLNIRASDIQYSPLFLSRAIIENNGVVHIFSDFSSKQKIIDRQRINFHPAHHIQNYIKSCSKNNKFLADGNTIPANFVGLIKTTSKIQLIDDVIQNFKSIRNKSEIKGLRDCHIRDGAALTKSIYWLKNN
;
A
#
# COMPACT_ATOMS: atom_id res chain seq x y z
N ILE A 1 26.41 -10.58 -15.68
CA ILE A 1 24.95 -10.49 -15.63
C ILE A 1 24.43 -11.81 -15.10
N VAL A 2 23.62 -11.78 -14.04
CA VAL A 2 22.99 -12.97 -13.44
C VAL A 2 21.50 -12.89 -13.71
N ASN A 3 20.92 -13.96 -14.23
CA ASN A 3 19.47 -14.03 -14.40
C ASN A 3 18.82 -14.10 -13.01
N TYR A 4 17.81 -13.28 -12.75
CA TYR A 4 17.10 -13.25 -11.45
C TYR A 4 16.45 -14.59 -11.07
N LYS A 5 16.24 -15.50 -12.05
CA LYS A 5 15.73 -16.85 -11.83
C LYS A 5 16.81 -17.79 -11.26
N ASP A 6 18.07 -17.48 -11.49
CA ASP A 6 19.20 -18.38 -11.16
C ASP A 6 19.76 -18.10 -9.75
N ALA A 7 19.54 -16.90 -9.21
CA ALA A 7 20.00 -16.57 -7.87
C ALA A 7 19.17 -15.48 -7.20
N LEU A 8 18.85 -15.68 -5.92
CA LEU A 8 18.21 -14.67 -5.10
C LEU A 8 19.21 -13.56 -4.70
N PRO A 9 18.77 -12.30 -4.52
CA PRO A 9 19.64 -11.17 -4.21
C PRO A 9 20.63 -11.44 -3.07
N HIS A 10 20.22 -12.07 -1.97
CA HIS A 10 21.10 -12.38 -0.86
C HIS A 10 22.20 -13.41 -1.22
N GLN A 11 21.95 -14.31 -2.17
CA GLN A 11 22.95 -15.28 -2.64
C GLN A 11 24.02 -14.60 -3.48
N ILE A 12 23.64 -13.60 -4.28
CA ILE A 12 24.57 -12.77 -5.05
C ILE A 12 25.41 -11.92 -4.10
N ILE A 13 24.79 -11.27 -3.13
CA ILE A 13 25.45 -10.41 -2.14
C ILE A 13 26.51 -11.20 -1.35
N LYS A 14 26.19 -12.42 -0.91
CA LYS A 14 27.15 -13.29 -0.18
C LYS A 14 28.45 -13.58 -0.93
N LYS A 15 28.41 -13.52 -2.25
CA LYS A 15 29.60 -13.74 -3.10
C LYS A 15 30.48 -12.48 -3.23
N GLN A 16 29.99 -11.33 -2.77
CA GLN A 16 30.75 -10.07 -2.82
C GLN A 16 31.67 -9.95 -1.60
N LYS A 17 32.83 -9.33 -1.80
CA LYS A 17 33.82 -9.09 -0.73
C LYS A 17 33.47 -7.88 0.16
N THR A 18 32.27 -7.32 0.04
CA THR A 18 31.83 -6.17 0.84
C THR A 18 31.05 -6.61 2.08
N ASN A 19 31.30 -5.95 3.19
CA ASN A 19 30.57 -6.18 4.44
C ASN A 19 29.37 -5.21 4.63
N ASN A 20 29.34 -4.12 3.87
CA ASN A 20 28.34 -3.08 4.01
C ASN A 20 27.37 -3.09 2.83
N ILE A 21 26.09 -3.25 3.10
CA ILE A 21 25.00 -3.28 2.10
C ILE A 21 24.04 -2.15 2.38
N GLY A 22 23.98 -1.17 1.46
CA GLY A 22 23.02 -0.07 1.54
C GLY A 22 21.62 -0.49 1.13
N TYR A 23 20.61 0.03 1.80
CA TYR A 23 19.21 -0.08 1.40
C TYR A 23 18.44 1.22 1.63
N ASP A 24 17.42 1.48 0.81
CA ASP A 24 16.48 2.58 1.03
C ASP A 24 15.27 2.07 1.82
N GLY A 25 15.18 2.49 3.09
CA GLY A 25 14.12 2.09 4.00
C GLY A 25 12.73 2.66 3.65
N ASN A 26 12.62 3.62 2.71
CA ASN A 26 11.34 4.11 2.21
C ASN A 26 10.79 3.23 1.08
N ILE A 27 11.65 2.45 0.40
CA ILE A 27 11.28 1.59 -0.72
C ILE A 27 11.17 0.13 -0.28
N ILE A 28 12.14 -0.37 0.49
CA ILE A 28 12.10 -1.75 0.96
C ILE A 28 11.03 -1.93 2.04
N ASN A 29 10.16 -2.94 1.88
CA ASN A 29 9.26 -3.29 2.97
C ASN A 29 10.00 -4.00 4.11
N TYR A 30 9.42 -3.93 5.31
CA TYR A 30 10.07 -4.46 6.51
C TYR A 30 10.25 -5.98 6.49
N GLY A 31 9.29 -6.71 5.94
CA GLY A 31 9.39 -8.17 5.79
C GLY A 31 10.59 -8.57 4.92
N ARG A 32 10.79 -7.87 3.80
CA ARG A 32 11.95 -8.10 2.93
C ARG A 32 13.26 -7.75 3.62
N LEU A 33 13.31 -6.62 4.35
CA LEU A 33 14.49 -6.24 5.12
C LEU A 33 14.83 -7.30 6.18
N LYS A 34 13.81 -7.78 6.92
CA LYS A 34 13.97 -8.85 7.93
C LYS A 34 14.49 -10.14 7.28
N TYR A 35 13.96 -10.49 6.11
CA TYR A 35 14.43 -11.65 5.35
C TYR A 35 15.91 -11.50 4.95
N LEU A 36 16.31 -10.32 4.43
CA LEU A 36 17.70 -10.05 4.09
C LEU A 36 18.61 -10.12 5.33
N SER A 37 18.23 -9.49 6.43
CA SER A 37 18.97 -9.52 7.69
C SER A 37 19.21 -10.95 8.19
N LYS A 38 18.19 -11.82 8.10
CA LYS A 38 18.31 -13.24 8.49
C LYS A 38 19.33 -14.00 7.61
N ASN A 39 19.37 -13.66 6.32
CA ASN A 39 20.22 -14.38 5.35
C ASN A 39 21.61 -13.75 5.18
N LEU A 40 21.83 -12.52 5.62
CA LEU A 40 23.09 -11.76 5.47
C LEU A 40 23.72 -11.45 6.84
N LYS A 41 23.81 -12.45 7.72
CA LYS A 41 24.29 -12.27 9.11
C LYS A 41 25.68 -11.64 9.22
N ASN A 42 26.55 -11.88 8.23
CA ASN A 42 27.91 -11.37 8.20
C ASN A 42 28.04 -10.04 7.46
N HIS A 43 26.92 -9.38 7.14
CA HIS A 43 26.90 -8.10 6.43
C HIS A 43 26.16 -7.06 7.27
N ASN A 44 26.63 -5.84 7.24
CA ASN A 44 25.97 -4.69 7.85
C ASN A 44 24.94 -4.12 6.86
N LEU A 45 23.68 -4.17 7.22
CA LEU A 45 22.60 -3.53 6.47
C LEU A 45 22.48 -2.07 6.89
N ILE A 46 22.86 -1.14 6.00
CA ILE A 46 22.89 0.30 6.27
C ILE A 46 21.74 0.99 5.56
N ASN A 47 20.88 1.67 6.33
CA ASN A 47 19.80 2.47 5.76
C ASN A 47 20.37 3.75 5.15
N ILE A 48 20.25 3.89 3.82
CA ILE A 48 20.72 5.06 3.08
C ILE A 48 19.62 6.12 3.12
N LYS A 49 19.95 7.30 3.66
CA LYS A 49 19.00 8.39 3.84
C LYS A 49 18.56 8.98 2.49
N ASP A 50 19.51 9.19 1.59
CA ASP A 50 19.26 9.81 0.28
C ASP A 50 19.36 8.74 -0.82
N ASN A 51 18.26 8.53 -1.54
CA ASN A 51 18.20 7.52 -2.60
C ASN A 51 19.17 7.87 -3.75
N LEU A 52 20.06 6.95 -4.06
CA LEU A 52 21.10 7.15 -5.09
C LEU A 52 20.50 7.40 -6.49
N VAL A 53 19.38 6.76 -6.81
CA VAL A 53 18.69 6.96 -8.09
C VAL A 53 18.11 8.38 -8.18
N ASP A 54 17.57 8.90 -7.09
CA ASP A 54 17.02 10.27 -7.06
C ASP A 54 18.12 11.33 -7.26
N GLN A 55 19.36 11.03 -6.88
CA GLN A 55 20.51 11.94 -7.09
C GLN A 55 20.93 12.06 -8.57
N ILE A 56 20.81 10.99 -9.34
CA ILE A 56 21.25 10.95 -10.74
C ILE A 56 20.12 11.18 -11.76
N TRP A 57 18.87 10.94 -11.37
CA TRP A 57 17.72 11.08 -12.26
C TRP A 57 17.13 12.50 -12.23
N ILE A 58 17.88 13.46 -12.76
CA ILE A 58 17.53 14.90 -12.72
C ILE A 58 16.23 15.19 -13.45
N ASN A 59 15.99 14.58 -14.63
CA ASN A 59 14.82 14.80 -15.47
C ASN A 59 13.70 13.79 -15.19
N ARG A 60 13.52 13.37 -13.97
CA ARG A 60 12.48 12.41 -13.60
C ARG A 60 11.08 12.94 -13.92
N PRO A 61 10.27 12.23 -14.71
CA PRO A 61 8.90 12.65 -15.01
C PRO A 61 8.08 12.81 -13.73
N LYS A 62 7.36 13.93 -13.61
CA LYS A 62 6.44 14.12 -12.48
C LYS A 62 5.31 13.09 -12.57
N LYS A 63 5.04 12.41 -11.47
CA LYS A 63 3.92 11.46 -11.37
C LYS A 63 2.62 12.22 -11.57
N LYS A 64 1.80 11.80 -12.55
CA LYS A 64 0.45 12.31 -12.74
C LYS A 64 -0.40 11.91 -11.52
N ARG A 65 -1.07 12.90 -10.92
CA ARG A 65 -2.07 12.67 -9.89
C ARG A 65 -3.43 13.04 -10.43
N THR A 66 -4.41 12.18 -10.17
CA THR A 66 -5.77 12.37 -10.67
C THR A 66 -6.73 12.59 -9.50
N LYS A 67 -7.82 13.31 -9.79
CA LYS A 67 -8.87 13.52 -8.79
C LYS A 67 -9.50 12.19 -8.42
N PRO A 68 -9.50 11.81 -7.13
CA PRO A 68 -10.16 10.59 -6.70
C PRO A 68 -11.69 10.74 -6.77
N PHE A 69 -12.37 9.60 -6.96
CA PHE A 69 -13.81 9.50 -6.92
C PHE A 69 -14.24 8.29 -6.10
N PHE A 70 -15.47 8.31 -5.60
CA PHE A 70 -16.01 7.25 -4.77
C PHE A 70 -17.04 6.43 -5.55
N LEU A 71 -16.95 5.12 -5.41
CA LEU A 71 -17.96 4.19 -5.90
C LEU A 71 -19.09 4.07 -4.87
N ASN A 72 -20.32 4.04 -5.36
CA ASN A 72 -21.49 3.90 -4.50
C ASN A 72 -21.74 2.42 -4.13
N LYS A 73 -22.66 2.21 -3.16
CA LYS A 73 -23.02 0.87 -2.67
C LYS A 73 -23.59 -0.04 -3.75
N LYS A 74 -24.32 0.50 -4.75
CA LYS A 74 -24.87 -0.29 -5.86
C LYS A 74 -23.76 -0.91 -6.71
N GLN A 75 -22.65 -0.17 -6.91
CA GLN A 75 -21.50 -0.64 -7.68
C GLN A 75 -20.63 -1.63 -6.90
N THR A 76 -20.46 -1.40 -5.58
CA THR A 76 -19.52 -2.17 -4.75
C THR A 76 -20.18 -3.25 -3.91
N GLY A 77 -21.52 -3.26 -3.81
CA GLY A 77 -22.30 -4.18 -2.98
C GLY A 77 -22.23 -3.89 -1.49
N GLN A 78 -21.23 -3.13 -1.03
CA GLN A 78 -21.03 -2.77 0.37
C GLN A 78 -20.46 -1.35 0.48
N ASP A 79 -21.02 -0.52 1.38
CA ASP A 79 -20.49 0.81 1.64
C ASP A 79 -19.17 0.79 2.43
N ALA A 80 -18.40 1.87 2.34
CA ALA A 80 -17.12 1.98 3.01
C ALA A 80 -17.26 1.95 4.54
N LYS A 81 -18.34 2.53 5.09
CA LYS A 81 -18.61 2.53 6.54
C LYS A 81 -18.68 1.11 7.10
N SER A 82 -19.45 0.23 6.44
CA SER A 82 -19.56 -1.18 6.85
C SER A 82 -18.21 -1.93 6.75
N LYS A 83 -17.38 -1.59 5.76
CA LYS A 83 -16.04 -2.18 5.63
C LYS A 83 -15.10 -1.69 6.73
N VAL A 84 -15.12 -0.39 7.04
CA VAL A 84 -14.33 0.20 8.13
C VAL A 84 -14.74 -0.42 9.47
N GLN A 85 -16.03 -0.67 9.72
CA GLN A 85 -16.49 -1.33 10.95
C GLN A 85 -15.85 -2.72 11.15
N LYS A 86 -15.62 -3.48 10.10
CA LYS A 86 -14.88 -4.76 10.20
C LYS A 86 -13.43 -4.55 10.67
N VAL A 87 -12.78 -3.49 10.20
CA VAL A 87 -11.43 -3.13 10.65
C VAL A 87 -11.44 -2.69 12.11
N LEU A 88 -12.43 -1.90 12.54
CA LEU A 88 -12.58 -1.47 13.94
C LEU A 88 -12.79 -2.65 14.88
N PHE A 89 -13.61 -3.62 14.49
CA PHE A 89 -13.78 -4.86 15.24
C PHE A 89 -12.44 -5.61 15.37
N TYR A 90 -11.65 -5.67 14.28
CA TYR A 90 -10.33 -6.31 14.32
C TYR A 90 -9.34 -5.54 15.20
N LEU A 91 -9.33 -4.20 15.16
CA LEU A 91 -8.52 -3.36 16.04
C LEU A 91 -8.85 -3.61 17.52
N ALA A 92 -10.13 -3.68 17.86
CA ALA A 92 -10.59 -3.97 19.22
C ALA A 92 -10.13 -5.38 19.68
N LYS A 93 -10.30 -6.40 18.83
CA LYS A 93 -9.82 -7.77 19.09
C LYS A 93 -8.32 -7.82 19.35
N MET A 94 -7.53 -7.03 18.61
CA MET A 94 -6.08 -6.98 18.74
C MET A 94 -5.60 -6.01 19.83
N LYS A 95 -6.53 -5.37 20.56
CA LYS A 95 -6.24 -4.32 21.55
C LYS A 95 -5.26 -3.29 20.99
N SER A 96 -5.61 -2.72 19.85
CA SER A 96 -4.74 -1.81 19.09
C SER A 96 -5.50 -0.52 18.75
N ASP A 97 -4.75 0.59 18.72
CA ASP A 97 -5.34 1.92 18.55
C ASP A 97 -5.43 2.35 17.09
N ARG A 98 -4.49 1.85 16.25
CA ARG A 98 -4.35 2.31 14.87
C ARG A 98 -3.98 1.18 13.93
N TYR A 99 -4.51 1.23 12.71
CA TYR A 99 -4.09 0.37 11.61
C TYR A 99 -3.48 1.23 10.50
N LEU A 100 -2.18 1.08 10.27
CA LEU A 100 -1.48 1.70 9.15
C LEU A 100 -1.55 0.77 7.93
N ILE A 101 -2.21 1.25 6.88
CA ILE A 101 -2.40 0.56 5.61
C ILE A 101 -1.51 1.22 4.56
N THR A 102 -0.62 0.44 3.97
CA THR A 102 0.31 0.89 2.92
C THR A 102 0.03 0.24 1.56
N ALA A 103 -0.81 -0.80 1.52
CA ALA A 103 -1.30 -1.42 0.31
C ALA A 103 -2.40 -0.55 -0.33
N THR A 104 -2.09 0.07 -1.46
CA THR A 104 -2.99 0.98 -2.18
C THR A 104 -4.31 0.33 -2.59
N ASP A 105 -4.27 -0.91 -3.06
CA ASP A 105 -5.45 -1.67 -3.47
C ASP A 105 -6.39 -2.01 -2.29
N SER A 106 -5.82 -2.26 -1.11
CA SER A 106 -6.58 -2.44 0.14
C SER A 106 -7.31 -1.16 0.54
N ILE A 107 -6.64 0.00 0.46
CA ILE A 107 -7.26 1.31 0.71
C ILE A 107 -8.40 1.56 -0.28
N CYS A 108 -8.14 1.33 -1.57
CA CYS A 108 -9.12 1.53 -2.62
C CYS A 108 -10.37 0.66 -2.45
N TRP A 109 -10.20 -0.59 -2.06
CA TRP A 109 -11.33 -1.49 -1.79
C TRP A 109 -12.08 -1.08 -0.51
N LEU A 110 -11.35 -0.82 0.57
CA LEU A 110 -11.92 -0.50 1.88
C LEU A 110 -12.81 0.75 1.83
N LEU A 111 -12.30 1.81 1.21
CA LEU A 111 -12.96 3.11 1.18
C LEU A 111 -13.82 3.33 -0.08
N ASN A 112 -13.93 2.34 -0.97
CA ASN A 112 -14.59 2.48 -2.27
C ASN A 112 -14.03 3.65 -3.11
N ILE A 113 -12.77 4.03 -2.92
CA ILE A 113 -12.12 5.15 -3.60
C ILE A 113 -11.33 4.66 -4.82
N ARG A 114 -11.35 5.42 -5.89
CA ARG A 114 -10.63 5.13 -7.13
C ARG A 114 -9.98 6.40 -7.67
N ALA A 115 -8.93 6.24 -8.47
CA ALA A 115 -8.31 7.28 -9.26
C ALA A 115 -7.60 6.65 -10.47
N SER A 116 -7.04 7.46 -11.34
CA SER A 116 -6.24 6.99 -12.50
C SER A 116 -4.76 7.33 -12.33
N ASP A 117 -4.23 7.15 -11.11
CA ASP A 117 -2.83 7.46 -10.81
C ASP A 117 -1.86 6.45 -11.43
N ILE A 118 -2.34 5.25 -11.69
CA ILE A 118 -1.59 4.18 -12.35
C ILE A 118 -2.30 3.84 -13.66
N GLN A 119 -1.55 3.81 -14.76
CA GLN A 119 -2.08 3.47 -16.06
C GLN A 119 -2.70 2.06 -16.04
N TYR A 120 -3.89 1.92 -16.63
CA TYR A 120 -4.68 0.67 -16.67
C TYR A 120 -5.11 0.09 -15.32
N SER A 121 -4.92 0.84 -14.22
CA SER A 121 -5.34 0.40 -12.89
C SER A 121 -6.06 1.54 -12.15
N PRO A 122 -7.32 1.36 -11.72
CA PRO A 122 -8.10 2.43 -11.10
C PRO A 122 -7.70 2.61 -9.62
N LEU A 123 -6.41 2.82 -9.37
CA LEU A 123 -5.85 2.94 -8.04
C LEU A 123 -5.56 4.40 -7.67
N PHE A 124 -5.92 4.76 -6.45
CA PHE A 124 -5.60 6.02 -5.80
C PHE A 124 -4.35 5.86 -4.93
N LEU A 125 -3.21 6.35 -5.38
CA LEU A 125 -1.93 6.20 -4.67
C LEU A 125 -1.94 6.96 -3.35
N SER A 126 -2.09 6.24 -2.27
CA SER A 126 -2.21 6.79 -0.92
C SER A 126 -1.70 5.80 0.14
N ARG A 127 -1.56 6.30 1.35
CA ARG A 127 -1.47 5.53 2.58
C ARG A 127 -2.62 5.93 3.50
N ALA A 128 -3.04 5.05 4.39
CA ALA A 128 -4.12 5.36 5.31
C ALA A 128 -3.79 4.91 6.73
N ILE A 129 -4.29 5.66 7.71
CA ILE A 129 -4.29 5.26 9.11
C ILE A 129 -5.75 5.29 9.59
N ILE A 130 -6.21 4.19 10.15
CA ILE A 130 -7.53 4.08 10.77
C ILE A 130 -7.32 4.06 12.28
N GLU A 131 -8.00 4.96 12.96
CA GLU A 131 -8.03 4.99 14.42
C GLU A 131 -9.17 4.12 14.97
N ASN A 132 -9.02 3.63 16.19
CA ASN A 132 -10.02 2.79 16.89
C ASN A 132 -11.35 3.51 17.11
N ASN A 133 -11.40 4.85 17.05
CA ASN A 133 -12.61 5.68 17.11
C ASN A 133 -13.33 5.80 15.74
N GLY A 134 -12.81 5.18 14.69
CA GLY A 134 -13.37 5.18 13.34
C GLY A 134 -12.95 6.35 12.44
N VAL A 135 -12.06 7.22 12.90
CA VAL A 135 -11.47 8.25 12.04
C VAL A 135 -10.49 7.62 11.06
N VAL A 136 -10.59 7.98 9.80
CA VAL A 136 -9.69 7.55 8.73
C VAL A 136 -8.87 8.73 8.24
N HIS A 137 -7.55 8.61 8.28
CA HIS A 137 -6.62 9.59 7.73
C HIS A 137 -6.03 9.03 6.44
N ILE A 138 -6.18 9.76 5.33
CA ILE A 138 -5.61 9.43 4.02
C ILE A 138 -4.46 10.40 3.73
N PHE A 139 -3.30 9.85 3.39
CA PHE A 139 -2.10 10.59 3.04
C PHE A 139 -1.79 10.36 1.55
N SER A 140 -1.85 11.41 0.73
CA SER A 140 -1.61 11.32 -0.72
C SER A 140 -1.00 12.63 -1.26
N ASP A 141 -0.39 12.53 -2.44
CA ASP A 141 0.13 13.71 -3.16
C ASP A 141 -0.97 14.44 -3.95
N PHE A 142 -2.21 13.96 -3.86
CA PHE A 142 -3.35 14.66 -4.41
C PHE A 142 -3.60 15.91 -3.54
N SER A 143 -3.21 17.07 -4.05
CA SER A 143 -3.55 18.34 -3.42
C SER A 143 -4.83 18.88 -4.06
N SER A 144 -5.86 19.00 -3.30
CA SER A 144 -7.11 19.63 -3.70
C SER A 144 -7.49 20.69 -2.68
N LYS A 145 -7.70 21.93 -3.14
CA LYS A 145 -8.46 22.93 -2.40
C LYS A 145 -9.95 22.57 -2.33
N GLN A 146 -10.40 21.58 -3.10
CA GLN A 146 -11.76 21.10 -3.07
C GLN A 146 -11.93 20.17 -1.87
N LYS A 147 -12.87 20.52 -1.00
CA LYS A 147 -13.41 19.62 0.01
C LYS A 147 -13.92 18.38 -0.73
N ILE A 148 -13.22 17.26 -0.64
CA ILE A 148 -13.80 15.98 -1.00
C ILE A 148 -14.84 15.76 0.08
N ILE A 149 -16.11 15.93 -0.30
CA ILE A 149 -17.22 15.77 0.61
C ILE A 149 -17.35 14.28 0.87
N ASP A 150 -16.81 13.84 1.98
CA ASP A 150 -17.13 12.53 2.50
C ASP A 150 -18.01 12.67 3.75
N ARG A 151 -19.14 11.98 3.71
CA ARG A 151 -20.06 11.86 4.85
C ARG A 151 -19.51 10.98 5.97
N GLN A 152 -18.31 10.43 5.78
CA GLN A 152 -17.60 9.61 6.76
C GLN A 152 -16.46 10.42 7.39
N ARG A 153 -15.95 9.99 8.51
CA ARG A 153 -14.86 10.63 9.25
C ARG A 153 -13.51 10.40 8.50
N ILE A 154 -13.41 10.88 7.23
CA ILE A 154 -12.20 10.79 6.42
C ILE A 154 -11.53 12.15 6.34
N ASN A 155 -10.26 12.20 6.75
CA ASN A 155 -9.40 13.37 6.67
C ASN A 155 -8.32 13.14 5.62
N PHE A 156 -8.20 14.06 4.65
CA PHE A 156 -7.16 14.01 3.64
C PHE A 156 -5.98 14.88 4.04
N HIS A 157 -4.78 14.34 3.91
CA HIS A 157 -3.52 14.99 4.25
C HIS A 157 -2.51 14.87 3.11
N PRO A 158 -1.58 15.83 2.95
CA PRO A 158 -0.43 15.69 2.08
C PRO A 158 0.39 14.43 2.44
N ALA A 159 0.93 13.73 1.43
CA ALA A 159 1.62 12.46 1.63
C ALA A 159 2.77 12.56 2.65
N HIS A 160 3.51 13.67 2.65
CA HIS A 160 4.64 13.88 3.56
C HIS A 160 4.23 14.10 5.03
N HIS A 161 2.97 14.43 5.32
CA HIS A 161 2.48 14.62 6.69
C HIS A 161 2.34 13.31 7.48
N ILE A 162 2.37 12.15 6.84
CA ILE A 162 2.25 10.86 7.54
C ILE A 162 3.33 10.64 8.61
N GLN A 163 4.56 11.11 8.36
CA GLN A 163 5.64 10.98 9.33
C GLN A 163 5.38 11.85 10.56
N ASN A 164 4.90 13.08 10.35
CA ASN A 164 4.56 14.00 11.45
C ASN A 164 3.37 13.45 12.26
N TYR A 165 2.37 12.88 11.59
CA TYR A 165 1.26 12.21 12.25
C TYR A 165 1.74 11.05 13.14
N ILE A 166 2.62 10.18 12.63
CA ILE A 166 3.19 9.08 13.42
C ILE A 166 3.96 9.61 14.62
N LYS A 167 4.76 10.68 14.45
CA LYS A 167 5.53 11.29 15.52
C LYS A 167 4.67 11.93 16.62
N SER A 168 3.47 12.39 16.28
CA SER A 168 2.54 12.98 17.26
C SER A 168 1.79 11.93 18.10
N CYS A 169 1.94 10.65 17.78
CA CYS A 169 1.27 9.58 18.51
C CYS A 169 1.96 9.30 19.87
N SER A 170 1.15 8.94 20.86
CA SER A 170 1.63 8.63 22.22
C SER A 170 2.40 7.30 22.25
N LYS A 171 3.37 7.19 23.18
CA LYS A 171 4.12 5.95 23.45
C LYS A 171 3.23 4.78 23.86
N ASN A 172 2.05 5.05 24.40
CA ASN A 172 1.08 4.03 24.79
C ASN A 172 0.27 3.50 23.61
N ASN A 173 0.27 4.20 22.47
CA ASN A 173 -0.46 3.75 21.29
C ASN A 173 0.17 2.50 20.68
N LYS A 174 -0.69 1.63 20.16
CA LYS A 174 -0.31 0.42 19.46
C LYS A 174 -0.82 0.46 18.02
N PHE A 175 0.12 0.34 17.08
CA PHE A 175 -0.16 0.21 15.64
C PHE A 175 -0.24 -1.25 15.22
N LEU A 176 -1.14 -1.55 14.30
CA LEU A 176 -1.08 -2.71 13.43
C LEU A 176 -0.58 -2.28 12.05
N ALA A 177 0.20 -3.12 11.39
CA ALA A 177 0.58 -2.92 9.99
C ALA A 177 1.00 -4.24 9.35
N ASP A 178 0.84 -4.35 8.02
CA ASP A 178 1.35 -5.50 7.27
C ASP A 178 2.85 -5.36 7.01
N GLY A 179 3.61 -6.34 7.51
CA GLY A 179 5.07 -6.39 7.34
C GLY A 179 5.52 -6.51 5.88
N ASN A 180 4.68 -7.04 5.01
CA ASN A 180 4.99 -7.25 3.59
C ASN A 180 4.76 -6.00 2.73
N THR A 181 4.07 -4.99 3.25
CA THR A 181 3.77 -3.75 2.52
C THR A 181 4.33 -2.50 3.19
N ILE A 182 4.49 -2.49 4.53
CA ILE A 182 4.98 -1.32 5.25
C ILE A 182 6.47 -1.06 4.96
N PRO A 183 6.87 0.17 4.55
CA PRO A 183 8.26 0.57 4.43
C PRO A 183 9.03 0.40 5.74
N ALA A 184 10.28 -0.05 5.67
CA ALA A 184 11.11 -0.28 6.86
C ALA A 184 11.28 0.98 7.71
N ASN A 185 11.40 2.16 7.09
CA ASN A 185 11.51 3.44 7.78
C ASN A 185 10.29 3.77 8.65
N PHE A 186 9.07 3.39 8.24
CA PHE A 186 7.89 3.60 9.07
C PHE A 186 7.88 2.71 10.30
N VAL A 187 8.35 1.47 10.18
CA VAL A 187 8.49 0.59 11.36
C VAL A 187 9.49 1.18 12.35
N GLY A 188 10.65 1.66 11.86
CA GLY A 188 11.63 2.37 12.67
C GLY A 188 11.01 3.59 13.38
N LEU A 189 10.33 4.44 12.62
CA LEU A 189 9.68 5.65 13.13
C LEU A 189 8.62 5.33 14.19
N ILE A 190 7.73 4.37 13.93
CA ILE A 190 6.68 3.99 14.90
C ILE A 190 7.31 3.49 16.21
N LYS A 191 8.38 2.71 16.14
CA LYS A 191 9.07 2.20 17.34
C LYS A 191 9.68 3.29 18.22
N THR A 192 9.97 4.48 17.68
CA THR A 192 10.47 5.60 18.50
C THR A 192 9.37 6.28 19.31
N THR A 193 8.11 6.19 18.88
CA THR A 193 6.99 6.93 19.47
C THR A 193 5.88 6.04 20.02
N SER A 194 5.77 4.78 19.56
CA SER A 194 4.62 3.93 19.80
C SER A 194 5.01 2.46 19.76
N LYS A 195 4.07 1.57 20.04
CA LYS A 195 4.23 0.12 19.82
C LYS A 195 3.73 -0.25 18.43
N ILE A 196 4.34 -1.26 17.81
CA ILE A 196 3.86 -1.83 16.53
C ILE A 196 3.79 -3.34 16.61
N GLN A 197 2.68 -3.89 16.15
CA GLN A 197 2.51 -5.31 15.89
C GLN A 197 2.35 -5.52 14.38
N LEU A 198 3.20 -6.36 13.81
CA LEU A 198 3.10 -6.73 12.41
C LEU A 198 2.11 -7.89 12.26
N ILE A 199 1.26 -7.77 11.26
CA ILE A 199 0.22 -8.73 10.90
C ILE A 199 0.20 -8.91 9.38
N ASP A 200 -0.49 -9.93 8.88
CA ASP A 200 -0.88 -9.95 7.47
C ASP A 200 -2.06 -8.98 7.25
N ASP A 201 -2.14 -8.38 6.06
CA ASP A 201 -3.20 -7.41 5.77
C ASP A 201 -4.58 -8.05 5.87
N VAL A 202 -5.29 -7.75 6.96
CA VAL A 202 -6.64 -8.28 7.21
C VAL A 202 -7.65 -7.88 6.13
N ILE A 203 -7.41 -6.76 5.44
CA ILE A 203 -8.28 -6.28 4.36
C ILE A 203 -8.21 -7.22 3.15
N GLN A 204 -7.07 -7.85 2.89
CA GLN A 204 -6.95 -8.88 1.85
C GLN A 204 -7.90 -10.05 2.12
N ASN A 205 -8.03 -10.49 3.37
CA ASN A 205 -8.97 -11.54 3.75
C ASN A 205 -10.42 -11.09 3.53
N PHE A 206 -10.78 -9.85 3.89
CA PHE A 206 -12.13 -9.32 3.64
C PHE A 206 -12.43 -9.19 2.15
N LYS A 207 -11.44 -8.76 1.36
CA LYS A 207 -11.52 -8.58 -0.09
C LYS A 207 -11.58 -9.90 -0.85
N SER A 208 -11.02 -10.99 -0.31
CA SER A 208 -11.00 -12.30 -0.97
C SER A 208 -12.40 -12.91 -1.11
N ILE A 209 -13.30 -12.58 -0.18
CA ILE A 209 -14.70 -13.05 -0.21
C ILE A 209 -15.54 -12.06 -1.00
N ARG A 210 -15.86 -12.40 -2.25
CA ARG A 210 -16.61 -11.54 -3.16
C ARG A 210 -18.10 -11.53 -2.83
N ASN A 211 -18.69 -10.34 -2.82
CA ASN A 211 -20.16 -10.19 -2.73
C ASN A 211 -20.82 -10.34 -4.11
N LYS A 212 -22.17 -10.40 -4.13
CA LYS A 212 -22.94 -10.61 -5.37
C LYS A 212 -22.70 -9.54 -6.43
N SER A 213 -22.53 -8.25 -6.03
CA SER A 213 -22.25 -7.16 -6.96
C SER A 213 -20.86 -7.27 -7.57
N GLU A 214 -19.86 -7.63 -6.77
CA GLU A 214 -18.49 -7.87 -7.22
C GLU A 214 -18.43 -9.07 -8.18
N ILE A 215 -19.13 -10.17 -7.87
CA ILE A 215 -19.20 -11.34 -8.76
C ILE A 215 -19.85 -10.99 -10.08
N LYS A 216 -20.98 -10.26 -10.06
CA LYS A 216 -21.65 -9.81 -11.29
C LYS A 216 -20.72 -8.93 -12.12
N GLY A 217 -20.07 -7.93 -11.51
CA GLY A 217 -19.15 -7.05 -12.19
C GLY A 217 -17.96 -7.79 -12.83
N LEU A 218 -17.42 -8.80 -12.14
CA LEU A 218 -16.36 -9.66 -12.68
C LEU A 218 -16.85 -10.43 -13.91
N ARG A 219 -18.02 -11.08 -13.85
CA ARG A 219 -18.59 -11.82 -14.99
C ARG A 219 -18.80 -10.92 -16.19
N ASP A 220 -19.42 -9.75 -15.99
CA ASP A 220 -19.69 -8.78 -17.05
C ASP A 220 -18.38 -8.24 -17.68
N CYS A 221 -17.33 -8.04 -16.85
CA CYS A 221 -16.00 -7.63 -17.31
C CYS A 221 -15.36 -8.72 -18.16
N HIS A 222 -15.31 -9.95 -17.66
CA HIS A 222 -14.69 -11.08 -18.39
C HIS A 222 -15.36 -11.39 -19.74
N ILE A 223 -16.66 -11.19 -19.87
CA ILE A 223 -17.34 -11.34 -21.17
C ILE A 223 -16.82 -10.29 -22.17
N ARG A 224 -16.74 -9.01 -21.76
CA ARG A 224 -16.23 -7.93 -22.64
C ARG A 224 -14.76 -8.11 -22.97
N ASP A 225 -13.95 -8.43 -21.98
CA ASP A 225 -12.50 -8.61 -22.15
C ASP A 225 -12.20 -9.84 -23.02
N GLY A 226 -12.94 -10.94 -22.82
CA GLY A 226 -12.83 -12.13 -23.66
C GLY A 226 -13.17 -11.84 -25.12
N ALA A 227 -14.24 -11.10 -25.38
CA ALA A 227 -14.61 -10.69 -26.73
C ALA A 227 -13.53 -9.78 -27.37
N ALA A 228 -13.00 -8.83 -26.62
CA ALA A 228 -11.92 -7.94 -27.09
C ALA A 228 -10.63 -8.73 -27.40
N LEU A 229 -10.24 -9.63 -26.52
CA LEU A 229 -9.06 -10.48 -26.70
C LEU A 229 -9.22 -11.40 -27.93
N THR A 230 -10.39 -12.04 -28.11
CA THR A 230 -10.67 -12.90 -29.26
C THR A 230 -10.57 -12.12 -30.57
N LYS A 231 -11.13 -10.89 -30.61
CA LYS A 231 -11.00 -10.02 -31.79
C LYS A 231 -9.54 -9.62 -32.06
N SER A 232 -8.75 -9.30 -31.03
CA SER A 232 -7.33 -9.03 -31.16
C SER A 232 -6.54 -10.20 -31.72
N ILE A 233 -6.77 -11.40 -31.21
CA ILE A 233 -6.11 -12.64 -31.69
C ILE A 233 -6.50 -12.91 -33.14
N TYR A 234 -7.79 -12.75 -33.49
CA TYR A 234 -8.24 -12.91 -34.87
C TYR A 234 -7.54 -11.92 -35.81
N TRP A 235 -7.47 -10.65 -35.42
CA TRP A 235 -6.78 -9.63 -36.20
C TRP A 235 -5.31 -9.96 -36.40
N LEU A 236 -4.58 -10.34 -35.35
CA LEU A 236 -3.16 -10.72 -35.43
C LEU A 236 -2.89 -11.93 -36.33
N LYS A 237 -3.87 -12.87 -36.43
CA LYS A 237 -3.70 -14.05 -37.30
C LYS A 237 -3.96 -13.77 -38.77
N ASN A 238 -4.69 -12.69 -39.08
CA ASN A 238 -5.11 -12.39 -40.46
C ASN A 238 -4.44 -11.14 -41.02
N ASN A 239 -3.51 -10.51 -40.29
CA ASN A 239 -2.66 -9.40 -40.70
C ASN A 239 -1.21 -9.61 -40.26
#